data_87b47b0229598840044c496a82802e7b
#
_entry.id   87b47b0229598840044c496a82802e7b
#
_cell.length_a   1.000
_cell.length_b   1.000
_cell.length_c   1.000
_cell.angle_alpha   90.00
_cell.angle_beta   90.00
_cell.angle_gamma   90.00
#
_symmetry.space_group_name_H-M   'P 1'
#
loop_
_entity.id
_entity.type
_entity.pdbx_description
1 polymer ?
#
loop_
_entity_poly.entity_id
_entity_poly.type
_entity_poly.pdbx_seq_one_letter_code
_entity_poly.pdbx_strand_id
1 'polypeptide(L)'
;MTVAVLIEGLTVEFGRFRALNDLSLAIDYGEVRGVVGPNGAGKTTLLDVISGVSRAKAGRVLFDETMELTRASEAEIARSGVRRKFQKPSVFEALTVRDNVAIGLGAKPAPDGPEKVARMLETVGLAGDADRLAGELAHGQKQWLEIAMVVVAEPKVLMLDEPVAGLTDEETERTAALVKALRSPGRAIIVVEHDMDFVERISDRVTVLHEGRTLFEGSMARARADAAVVDVYLGR
;
A
#
# COMPACT_ATOMS: atom_id res chain seq x y z
N MET A 1 -12.97 -1.34 -17.47
CA MET A 1 -12.08 -1.18 -16.30
C MET A 1 -11.29 0.07 -16.55
N THR A 2 -11.14 0.95 -15.57
CA THR A 2 -10.42 2.22 -15.73
C THR A 2 -9.12 2.11 -14.94
N VAL A 3 -7.99 2.37 -15.60
CA VAL A 3 -6.67 2.23 -14.98
C VAL A 3 -6.46 3.35 -13.96
N ALA A 4 -6.11 2.99 -12.72
CA ALA A 4 -5.76 3.91 -11.66
C ALA A 4 -4.27 4.28 -11.71
N VAL A 5 -3.41 3.27 -11.89
CA VAL A 5 -1.94 3.45 -12.00
C VAL A 5 -1.43 2.69 -13.20
N LEU A 6 -0.79 3.39 -14.14
CA LEU A 6 -0.11 2.82 -15.30
C LEU A 6 1.39 3.04 -15.19
N ILE A 7 2.16 1.99 -15.25
CA ILE A 7 3.61 1.98 -15.18
C ILE A 7 4.14 1.50 -16.53
N GLU A 8 5.05 2.26 -17.15
CA GLU A 8 5.60 1.95 -18.47
C GLU A 8 7.12 2.04 -18.44
N GLY A 9 7.78 0.91 -18.67
CA GLY A 9 9.23 0.80 -18.84
C GLY A 9 10.05 1.31 -17.66
N LEU A 10 9.51 1.21 -16.42
CA LEU A 10 10.09 1.83 -15.24
C LEU A 10 11.45 1.21 -14.88
N THR A 11 12.48 2.04 -14.81
CA THR A 11 13.83 1.64 -14.42
C THR A 11 14.33 2.53 -13.29
N VAL A 12 14.82 1.89 -12.20
CA VAL A 12 15.39 2.57 -11.03
C VAL A 12 16.74 1.96 -10.72
N GLU A 13 17.74 2.82 -10.53
CA GLU A 13 19.12 2.41 -10.22
C GLU A 13 19.63 3.12 -8.96
N PHE A 14 20.30 2.37 -8.09
CA PHE A 14 21.05 2.88 -6.94
C PHE A 14 22.53 2.56 -7.15
N GLY A 15 23.29 3.53 -7.66
CA GLY A 15 24.65 3.32 -8.09
C GLY A 15 24.72 2.32 -9.26
N ARG A 16 25.32 1.14 -9.02
CA ARG A 16 25.39 0.06 -10.03
C ARG A 16 24.27 -0.97 -9.90
N PHE A 17 23.50 -0.91 -8.84
CA PHE A 17 22.39 -1.84 -8.60
C PHE A 17 21.12 -1.35 -9.28
N ARG A 18 20.53 -2.18 -10.12
CA ARG A 18 19.25 -1.91 -10.79
C ARG A 18 18.14 -2.54 -10.00
N ALA A 19 17.41 -1.73 -9.25
CA ALA A 19 16.33 -2.16 -8.37
C ALA A 19 15.02 -2.43 -9.13
N LEU A 20 14.72 -1.64 -10.18
CA LEU A 20 13.68 -1.92 -11.17
C LEU A 20 14.27 -1.86 -12.56
N ASN A 21 13.82 -2.75 -13.45
CA ASN A 21 14.44 -2.99 -14.73
C ASN A 21 13.39 -3.20 -15.82
N ASP A 22 12.99 -2.10 -16.48
CA ASP A 22 12.01 -2.10 -17.56
C ASP A 22 10.65 -2.68 -17.12
N LEU A 23 10.20 -2.28 -15.92
CA LEU A 23 8.95 -2.76 -15.31
C LEU A 23 7.75 -2.06 -15.95
N SER A 24 6.78 -2.83 -16.44
CA SER A 24 5.50 -2.33 -16.91
C SER A 24 4.36 -3.06 -16.19
N LEU A 25 3.35 -2.30 -15.72
CA LEU A 25 2.24 -2.80 -14.92
C LEU A 25 1.06 -1.84 -14.99
N ALA A 26 -0.16 -2.37 -15.08
CA ALA A 26 -1.39 -1.61 -14.96
C ALA A 26 -2.21 -2.10 -13.76
N ILE A 27 -2.73 -1.17 -12.96
CA ILE A 27 -3.57 -1.43 -11.78
C ILE A 27 -4.89 -0.69 -11.96
N ASP A 28 -5.99 -1.41 -11.90
CA ASP A 28 -7.33 -0.88 -12.14
C ASP A 28 -7.96 -0.29 -10.87
N TYR A 29 -8.89 0.65 -11.04
CA TYR A 29 -9.78 1.05 -9.96
C TYR A 29 -10.65 -0.13 -9.50
N GLY A 30 -10.93 -0.20 -8.20
CA GLY A 30 -11.67 -1.30 -7.57
C GLY A 30 -10.85 -2.56 -7.31
N GLU A 31 -9.61 -2.62 -7.81
CA GLU A 31 -8.73 -3.75 -7.67
C GLU A 31 -7.93 -3.71 -6.35
N VAL A 32 -7.73 -4.87 -5.74
CA VAL A 32 -6.67 -5.11 -4.74
C VAL A 32 -5.55 -5.89 -5.43
N ARG A 33 -4.42 -5.22 -5.68
CA ARG A 33 -3.24 -5.78 -6.29
C ARG A 33 -2.24 -6.22 -5.21
N GLY A 34 -1.99 -7.52 -5.11
CA GLY A 34 -0.86 -8.04 -4.34
C GLY A 34 0.44 -7.91 -5.14
N VAL A 35 1.48 -7.38 -4.53
CA VAL A 35 2.84 -7.34 -5.10
C VAL A 35 3.73 -8.18 -4.20
N VAL A 36 4.18 -9.32 -4.71
CA VAL A 36 4.96 -10.30 -3.96
C VAL A 36 6.30 -10.54 -4.65
N GLY A 37 7.22 -11.23 -3.98
CA GLY A 37 8.55 -11.53 -4.50
C GLY A 37 9.57 -11.63 -3.38
N PRO A 38 10.76 -12.19 -3.63
CA PRO A 38 11.82 -12.30 -2.63
C PRO A 38 12.33 -10.92 -2.17
N ASN A 39 13.16 -10.93 -1.12
CA ASN A 39 13.85 -9.73 -0.68
C ASN A 39 14.76 -9.20 -1.79
N GLY A 40 14.75 -7.89 -1.99
CA GLY A 40 15.50 -7.24 -3.07
C GLY A 40 14.84 -7.31 -4.46
N ALA A 41 13.65 -7.91 -4.62
CA ALA A 41 12.94 -7.99 -5.91
C ALA A 41 12.46 -6.64 -6.47
N GLY A 42 12.51 -5.55 -5.68
CA GLY A 42 12.10 -4.21 -6.10
C GLY A 42 10.74 -3.75 -5.59
N LYS A 43 10.06 -4.52 -4.73
CA LYS A 43 8.71 -4.23 -4.23
C LYS A 43 8.59 -2.85 -3.57
N THR A 44 9.39 -2.58 -2.55
CA THR A 44 9.41 -1.29 -1.85
C THR A 44 9.85 -0.16 -2.78
N THR A 45 10.83 -0.40 -3.66
CA THR A 45 11.26 0.57 -4.67
C THR A 45 10.12 0.96 -5.63
N LEU A 46 9.26 0.01 -6.00
CA LEU A 46 8.07 0.29 -6.79
C LEU A 46 7.14 1.27 -6.05
N LEU A 47 6.83 1.00 -4.77
CA LEU A 47 6.02 1.91 -3.95
C LEU A 47 6.71 3.27 -3.75
N ASP A 48 8.05 3.29 -3.59
CA ASP A 48 8.83 4.52 -3.45
C ASP A 48 8.70 5.43 -4.67
N VAL A 49 8.70 4.86 -5.89
CA VAL A 49 8.50 5.66 -7.11
C VAL A 49 7.06 6.15 -7.22
N ILE A 50 6.06 5.30 -6.96
CA ILE A 50 4.65 5.70 -7.03
C ILE A 50 4.34 6.81 -6.02
N SER A 51 4.99 6.79 -4.83
CA SER A 51 4.82 7.81 -3.79
C SER A 51 5.76 9.03 -3.93
N GLY A 52 6.68 9.04 -4.92
CA GLY A 52 7.60 10.14 -5.16
C GLY A 52 8.87 10.16 -4.28
N VAL A 53 9.04 9.17 -3.40
CA VAL A 53 10.22 9.02 -2.50
C VAL A 53 11.48 8.74 -3.32
N SER A 54 11.36 7.92 -4.38
CA SER A 54 12.47 7.60 -5.28
C SER A 54 12.22 8.12 -6.69
N ARG A 55 13.29 8.50 -7.40
CA ARG A 55 13.21 8.96 -8.78
C ARG A 55 13.52 7.82 -9.75
N ALA A 56 12.74 7.75 -10.82
CA ALA A 56 13.00 6.85 -11.94
C ALA A 56 14.17 7.37 -12.80
N LYS A 57 15.01 6.46 -13.28
CA LYS A 57 16.02 6.75 -14.30
C LYS A 57 15.43 6.78 -15.70
N ALA A 58 14.46 5.90 -15.97
CA ALA A 58 13.73 5.79 -17.23
C ALA A 58 12.32 5.27 -16.98
N GLY A 59 11.44 5.42 -17.96
CA GLY A 59 10.04 5.06 -17.88
C GLY A 59 9.22 6.12 -17.15
N ARG A 60 7.93 5.82 -16.96
CA ARG A 60 6.99 6.74 -16.29
C ARG A 60 5.94 6.00 -15.50
N VAL A 61 5.36 6.71 -14.54
CA VAL A 61 4.18 6.26 -13.78
C VAL A 61 3.10 7.30 -13.97
N LEU A 62 1.96 6.89 -14.51
CA LEU A 62 0.77 7.74 -14.69
C LEU A 62 -0.29 7.35 -13.65
N PHE A 63 -0.86 8.35 -13.02
CA PHE A 63 -2.02 8.25 -12.16
C PHE A 63 -3.22 8.86 -12.86
N ASP A 64 -4.36 8.15 -12.85
CA ASP A 64 -5.60 8.60 -13.48
C ASP A 64 -5.40 9.01 -14.96
N GLU A 65 -4.50 8.28 -15.66
CA GLU A 65 -4.08 8.47 -17.06
C GLU A 65 -3.46 9.83 -17.41
N THR A 66 -3.52 10.80 -16.51
CA THR A 66 -3.17 12.20 -16.81
C THR A 66 -2.01 12.75 -16.00
N MET A 67 -1.85 12.31 -14.73
CA MET A 67 -0.81 12.84 -13.84
C MET A 67 0.44 11.95 -13.86
N GLU A 68 1.57 12.48 -14.33
CA GLU A 68 2.84 11.78 -14.30
C GLU A 68 3.51 11.89 -12.92
N LEU A 69 3.40 10.81 -12.12
CA LEU A 69 3.92 10.75 -10.75
C LEU A 69 5.46 10.82 -10.71
N THR A 70 6.15 10.30 -11.72
CA THR A 70 7.61 10.31 -11.79
C THR A 70 8.22 11.71 -11.83
N ARG A 71 7.42 12.74 -12.16
CA ARG A 71 7.83 14.15 -12.19
C ARG A 71 7.26 14.98 -11.05
N ALA A 72 6.25 14.46 -10.36
CA ALA A 72 5.59 15.16 -9.27
C ALA A 72 6.40 15.07 -7.95
N SER A 73 6.16 16.00 -7.04
CA SER A 73 6.66 15.92 -5.68
C SER A 73 5.78 15.02 -4.81
N GLU A 74 6.33 14.46 -3.72
CA GLU A 74 5.57 13.66 -2.75
C GLU A 74 4.29 14.38 -2.27
N ALA A 75 4.39 15.69 -2.01
CA ALA A 75 3.26 16.49 -1.57
C ALA A 75 2.16 16.65 -2.63
N GLU A 76 2.52 16.75 -3.92
CA GLU A 76 1.57 16.78 -5.03
C GLU A 76 0.91 15.42 -5.20
N ILE A 77 1.69 14.34 -5.16
CA ILE A 77 1.21 12.96 -5.23
C ILE A 77 0.23 12.67 -4.08
N ALA A 78 0.59 13.02 -2.86
CA ALA A 78 -0.28 12.82 -1.71
C ALA A 78 -1.60 13.63 -1.82
N ARG A 79 -1.54 14.87 -2.32
CA ARG A 79 -2.72 15.72 -2.54
C ARG A 79 -3.61 15.24 -3.68
N SER A 80 -3.07 14.54 -4.67
CA SER A 80 -3.85 13.97 -5.78
C SER A 80 -4.69 12.76 -5.36
N GLY A 81 -4.42 12.19 -4.18
CA GLY A 81 -5.14 11.03 -3.66
C GLY A 81 -4.36 9.72 -3.74
N VAL A 82 -3.05 9.77 -3.96
CA VAL A 82 -2.16 8.60 -3.83
C VAL A 82 -1.54 8.62 -2.44
N ARG A 83 -1.84 7.64 -1.61
CA ARG A 83 -1.39 7.58 -0.21
C ARG A 83 -0.71 6.26 0.10
N ARG A 84 0.29 6.30 1.00
CA ARG A 84 1.04 5.12 1.42
C ARG A 84 1.13 5.01 2.94
N LYS A 85 0.87 3.80 3.44
CA LYS A 85 1.30 3.34 4.76
C LYS A 85 2.68 2.73 4.60
N PHE A 86 3.68 3.32 5.26
CA PHE A 86 5.07 2.85 5.22
C PHE A 86 5.28 1.63 6.11
N GLN A 87 6.38 0.91 5.89
CA GLN A 87 6.71 -0.30 6.65
C GLN A 87 6.95 -0.02 8.15
N LYS A 88 7.64 1.10 8.49
CA LYS A 88 7.87 1.46 9.89
C LYS A 88 6.68 2.27 10.42
N PRO A 89 6.12 1.89 11.59
CA PRO A 89 5.08 2.65 12.25
C PRO A 89 5.48 4.12 12.47
N SER A 90 4.57 5.03 12.11
CA SER A 90 4.78 6.49 12.22
C SER A 90 3.61 7.18 12.92
N VAL A 91 3.12 6.60 14.04
CA VAL A 91 2.12 7.22 14.88
C VAL A 91 2.74 8.30 15.77
N PHE A 92 2.00 9.35 16.05
CA PHE A 92 2.38 10.38 17.03
C PHE A 92 2.02 9.88 18.43
N GLU A 93 2.96 9.24 19.11
CA GLU A 93 2.74 8.54 20.36
C GLU A 93 2.21 9.42 21.51
N ALA A 94 2.56 10.71 21.52
CA ALA A 94 2.10 11.69 22.49
C ALA A 94 0.71 12.29 22.22
N LEU A 95 0.11 11.93 21.09
CA LEU A 95 -1.24 12.36 20.71
C LEU A 95 -2.25 11.24 20.95
N THR A 96 -3.52 11.60 21.06
CA THR A 96 -4.59 10.61 21.14
C THR A 96 -4.75 9.84 19.82
N VAL A 97 -5.40 8.69 19.88
CA VAL A 97 -5.74 7.88 18.70
C VAL A 97 -6.59 8.72 17.73
N ARG A 98 -7.56 9.46 18.24
CA ARG A 98 -8.40 10.39 17.48
C ARG A 98 -7.60 11.46 16.77
N ASP A 99 -6.67 12.11 17.49
CA ASP A 99 -5.83 13.18 16.93
C ASP A 99 -4.91 12.67 15.84
N ASN A 100 -4.36 11.47 16.01
CA ASN A 100 -3.57 10.81 14.97
C ASN A 100 -4.37 10.64 13.67
N VAL A 101 -5.60 10.12 13.74
CA VAL A 101 -6.46 9.98 12.56
C VAL A 101 -6.80 11.35 11.98
N ALA A 102 -7.07 12.36 12.81
CA ALA A 102 -7.41 13.72 12.36
C ALA A 102 -6.27 14.36 11.55
N ILE A 103 -5.00 14.10 11.89
CA ILE A 103 -3.84 14.57 11.12
C ILE A 103 -3.90 14.06 9.66
N GLY A 104 -4.41 12.85 9.44
CA GLY A 104 -4.57 12.27 8.11
C GLY A 104 -5.47 13.06 7.16
N LEU A 105 -6.41 13.86 7.68
CA LEU A 105 -7.26 14.75 6.89
C LEU A 105 -6.48 15.91 6.23
N GLY A 106 -5.28 16.23 6.77
CA GLY A 106 -4.45 17.32 6.28
C GLY A 106 -4.83 18.69 6.89
N ALA A 107 -4.17 19.74 6.40
CA ALA A 107 -4.26 21.07 7.01
C ALA A 107 -5.53 21.86 6.65
N LYS A 108 -6.32 21.41 5.69
CA LYS A 108 -7.54 22.12 5.30
C LYS A 108 -8.69 21.69 6.23
N PRO A 109 -9.42 22.66 6.83
CA PRO A 109 -10.60 22.36 7.62
C PRO A 109 -11.61 21.57 6.76
N ALA A 110 -12.02 20.40 7.24
CA ALA A 110 -13.10 19.62 6.66
C ALA A 110 -14.30 19.70 7.62
N PRO A 111 -15.43 20.30 7.24
CA PRO A 111 -16.61 20.43 8.12
C PRO A 111 -17.10 19.08 8.65
N ASP A 112 -16.96 18.02 7.86
CA ASP A 112 -17.28 16.62 8.16
C ASP A 112 -16.09 15.84 8.78
N GLY A 113 -15.00 16.54 9.11
CA GLY A 113 -13.77 15.93 9.64
C GLY A 113 -13.99 15.07 10.89
N PRO A 114 -14.65 15.59 11.94
CA PRO A 114 -14.92 14.79 13.15
C PRO A 114 -15.72 13.51 12.87
N GLU A 115 -16.70 13.57 11.97
CA GLU A 115 -17.51 12.42 11.60
C GLU A 115 -16.70 11.40 10.79
N LYS A 116 -15.82 11.86 9.87
CA LYS A 116 -14.89 10.99 9.12
C LYS A 116 -13.94 10.27 10.07
N VAL A 117 -13.38 10.97 11.03
CA VAL A 117 -12.51 10.40 12.06
C VAL A 117 -13.25 9.33 12.87
N ALA A 118 -14.46 9.63 13.36
CA ALA A 118 -15.25 8.68 14.13
C ALA A 118 -15.55 7.40 13.33
N ARG A 119 -16.06 7.53 12.09
CA ARG A 119 -16.32 6.39 11.20
C ARG A 119 -15.05 5.57 10.89
N MET A 120 -13.91 6.25 10.71
CA MET A 120 -12.66 5.57 10.45
C MET A 120 -12.20 4.77 11.68
N LEU A 121 -12.31 5.32 12.88
CA LEU A 121 -12.01 4.61 14.12
C LEU A 121 -12.92 3.40 14.34
N GLU A 122 -14.19 3.48 13.99
CA GLU A 122 -15.10 2.33 13.97
C GLU A 122 -14.63 1.27 12.96
N THR A 123 -14.28 1.70 11.73
CA THR A 123 -13.83 0.81 10.65
C THR A 123 -12.59 0.01 11.04
N VAL A 124 -11.60 0.65 11.68
CA VAL A 124 -10.38 -0.02 12.14
C VAL A 124 -10.54 -0.67 13.52
N GLY A 125 -11.71 -0.51 14.18
CA GLY A 125 -12.02 -1.08 15.49
C GLY A 125 -11.25 -0.47 16.65
N LEU A 126 -10.96 0.83 16.57
CA LEU A 126 -10.28 1.62 17.62
C LEU A 126 -11.19 2.69 18.24
N ALA A 127 -12.51 2.63 18.01
CA ALA A 127 -13.45 3.63 18.53
C ALA A 127 -13.43 3.70 20.07
N GLY A 128 -13.27 2.55 20.76
CA GLY A 128 -13.15 2.48 22.22
C GLY A 128 -11.85 3.05 22.78
N ASP A 129 -10.81 3.17 21.94
CA ASP A 129 -9.50 3.70 22.31
C ASP A 129 -9.29 5.15 21.86
N ALA A 130 -10.33 5.83 21.34
CA ALA A 130 -10.22 7.12 20.65
C ALA A 130 -9.47 8.20 21.43
N ASP A 131 -9.67 8.26 22.74
CA ASP A 131 -9.09 9.26 23.63
C ASP A 131 -7.83 8.78 24.39
N ARG A 132 -7.38 7.52 24.13
CA ARG A 132 -6.11 7.01 24.64
C ARG A 132 -4.93 7.58 23.86
N LEU A 133 -3.76 7.65 24.48
CA LEU A 133 -2.52 8.00 23.78
C LEU A 133 -2.12 6.87 22.83
N ALA A 134 -1.71 7.22 21.61
CA ALA A 134 -1.30 6.24 20.61
C ALA A 134 -0.07 5.42 21.07
N GLY A 135 0.78 5.99 21.92
CA GLY A 135 1.91 5.30 22.51
C GLY A 135 1.54 4.08 23.35
N GLU A 136 0.33 4.06 23.94
CA GLU A 136 -0.18 2.98 24.80
C GLU A 136 -0.81 1.81 24.03
N LEU A 137 -0.97 1.94 22.72
CA LEU A 137 -1.53 0.90 21.88
C LEU A 137 -0.57 -0.27 21.70
N ALA A 138 -1.11 -1.49 21.60
CA ALA A 138 -0.37 -2.65 21.18
C ALA A 138 0.12 -2.50 19.72
N HIS A 139 1.09 -3.33 19.32
CA HIS A 139 1.72 -3.24 18.00
C HIS A 139 0.69 -3.33 16.86
N GLY A 140 -0.19 -4.31 16.87
CA GLY A 140 -1.24 -4.47 15.86
C GLY A 140 -2.22 -3.29 15.83
N GLN A 141 -2.59 -2.74 17.00
CA GLN A 141 -3.42 -1.55 17.08
C GLN A 141 -2.74 -0.31 16.46
N LYS A 142 -1.41 -0.16 16.64
CA LYS A 142 -0.64 0.90 15.98
C LYS A 142 -0.65 0.76 14.47
N GLN A 143 -0.55 -0.47 13.94
CA GLN A 143 -0.66 -0.75 12.50
C GLN A 143 -2.03 -0.33 11.94
N TRP A 144 -3.14 -0.66 12.65
CA TRP A 144 -4.49 -0.25 12.22
C TRP A 144 -4.70 1.26 12.34
N LEU A 145 -4.11 1.90 13.36
CA LEU A 145 -4.13 3.36 13.49
C LEU A 145 -3.44 4.04 12.29
N GLU A 146 -2.29 3.53 11.85
CA GLU A 146 -1.60 4.05 10.66
C GLU A 146 -2.44 3.89 9.38
N ILE A 147 -3.08 2.73 9.20
CA ILE A 147 -4.01 2.53 8.08
C ILE A 147 -5.13 3.58 8.16
N ALA A 148 -5.70 3.82 9.34
CA ALA A 148 -6.74 4.83 9.55
C ALA A 148 -6.26 6.24 9.18
N MET A 149 -5.04 6.63 9.59
CA MET A 149 -4.45 7.93 9.28
C MET A 149 -4.30 8.17 7.77
N VAL A 150 -3.99 7.11 7.02
CA VAL A 150 -3.81 7.21 5.56
C VAL A 150 -5.17 7.20 4.84
N VAL A 151 -6.13 6.40 5.33
CA VAL A 151 -7.41 6.14 4.65
C VAL A 151 -8.46 7.21 4.95
N VAL A 152 -8.39 7.91 6.08
CA VAL A 152 -9.37 8.96 6.46
C VAL A 152 -9.50 10.08 5.43
N ALA A 153 -8.44 10.31 4.64
CA ALA A 153 -8.44 11.26 3.53
C ALA A 153 -9.08 10.70 2.23
N GLU A 154 -9.67 9.50 2.29
CA GLU A 154 -10.35 8.85 1.16
C GLU A 154 -9.49 8.74 -0.11
N PRO A 155 -8.29 8.13 -0.04
CA PRO A 155 -7.39 8.06 -1.18
C PRO A 155 -8.00 7.26 -2.35
N LYS A 156 -7.67 7.67 -3.57
CA LYS A 156 -7.96 6.94 -4.81
C LYS A 156 -7.01 5.75 -5.01
N VAL A 157 -5.76 5.89 -4.58
CA VAL A 157 -4.75 4.82 -4.56
C VAL A 157 -4.21 4.70 -3.13
N LEU A 158 -4.42 3.53 -2.54
CA LEU A 158 -3.92 3.16 -1.22
C LEU A 158 -2.80 2.15 -1.37
N MET A 159 -1.62 2.47 -0.86
CA MET A 159 -0.48 1.55 -0.83
C MET A 159 -0.22 1.11 0.61
N LEU A 160 -0.15 -0.20 0.83
CA LEU A 160 0.15 -0.82 2.12
C LEU A 160 1.46 -1.61 1.98
N ASP A 161 2.47 -1.19 2.71
CA ASP A 161 3.79 -1.82 2.70
C ASP A 161 3.93 -2.68 3.95
N GLU A 162 3.93 -4.00 3.78
CA GLU A 162 3.98 -5.03 4.81
C GLU A 162 2.98 -4.77 5.97
N PRO A 163 1.66 -4.70 5.68
CA PRO A 163 0.67 -4.31 6.69
C PRO A 163 0.46 -5.34 7.79
N VAL A 164 0.97 -6.58 7.63
CA VAL A 164 0.83 -7.65 8.65
C VAL A 164 2.16 -8.05 9.29
N ALA A 165 3.25 -7.31 9.04
CA ALA A 165 4.54 -7.62 9.64
C ALA A 165 4.48 -7.58 11.17
N GLY A 166 4.86 -8.69 11.81
CA GLY A 166 4.91 -8.82 13.28
C GLY A 166 3.54 -8.97 13.96
N LEU A 167 2.48 -9.20 13.20
CA LEU A 167 1.14 -9.48 13.72
C LEU A 167 0.96 -10.96 14.06
N THR A 168 0.07 -11.24 15.03
CA THR A 168 -0.43 -12.58 15.28
C THR A 168 -1.37 -13.04 14.17
N ASP A 169 -1.70 -14.34 14.12
CA ASP A 169 -2.64 -14.88 13.14
C ASP A 169 -4.02 -14.20 13.23
N GLU A 170 -4.52 -13.94 14.46
CA GLU A 170 -5.78 -13.25 14.68
C GLU A 170 -5.75 -11.80 14.17
N GLU A 171 -4.66 -11.08 14.44
CA GLU A 171 -4.46 -9.70 13.95
C GLU A 171 -4.32 -9.68 12.42
N THR A 172 -3.67 -10.68 11.83
CA THR A 172 -3.56 -10.86 10.38
C THR A 172 -4.92 -11.08 9.73
N GLU A 173 -5.76 -11.95 10.30
CA GLU A 173 -7.15 -12.15 9.85
C GLU A 173 -7.97 -10.86 9.91
N ARG A 174 -7.85 -10.13 11.02
CA ARG A 174 -8.52 -8.84 11.19
C ARG A 174 -8.03 -7.81 10.17
N THR A 175 -6.73 -7.78 9.88
CA THR A 175 -6.16 -6.90 8.85
C THR A 175 -6.66 -7.28 7.45
N ALA A 176 -6.79 -8.58 7.15
CA ALA A 176 -7.38 -9.04 5.89
C ALA A 176 -8.84 -8.58 5.74
N ALA A 177 -9.65 -8.69 6.82
CA ALA A 177 -11.02 -8.19 6.84
C ALA A 177 -11.06 -6.67 6.65
N LEU A 178 -10.15 -5.91 7.29
CA LEU A 178 -10.03 -4.47 7.14
C LEU A 178 -9.71 -4.09 5.67
N VAL A 179 -8.71 -4.72 5.04
CA VAL A 179 -8.37 -4.42 3.63
C VAL A 179 -9.58 -4.66 2.72
N LYS A 180 -10.33 -5.73 2.94
CA LYS A 180 -11.58 -6.00 2.19
C LYS A 180 -12.64 -4.93 2.43
N ALA A 181 -12.81 -4.46 3.66
CA ALA A 181 -13.77 -3.40 3.99
C ALA A 181 -13.38 -2.04 3.38
N LEU A 182 -12.09 -1.81 3.13
CA LEU A 182 -11.58 -0.60 2.50
C LEU A 182 -11.77 -0.57 0.98
N ARG A 183 -12.21 -1.66 0.35
CA ARG A 183 -12.45 -1.72 -1.10
C ARG A 183 -13.59 -0.78 -1.50
N SER A 184 -13.40 -0.10 -2.63
CA SER A 184 -14.46 0.65 -3.28
C SER A 184 -14.21 0.72 -4.79
N PRO A 185 -15.24 0.89 -5.62
CA PRO A 185 -15.06 0.99 -7.08
C PRO A 185 -14.14 2.12 -7.53
N GLY A 186 -14.00 3.18 -6.70
CA GLY A 186 -13.15 4.33 -6.99
C GLY A 186 -11.77 4.29 -6.32
N ARG A 187 -11.37 3.14 -5.76
CA ARG A 187 -10.09 2.99 -5.07
C ARG A 187 -9.32 1.77 -5.59
N ALA A 188 -8.07 1.98 -5.98
CA ALA A 188 -7.10 0.91 -6.15
C ALA A 188 -6.33 0.70 -4.84
N ILE A 189 -6.10 -0.55 -4.44
CA ILE A 189 -5.29 -0.91 -3.27
C ILE A 189 -4.10 -1.74 -3.74
N ILE A 190 -2.90 -1.31 -3.39
CA ILE A 190 -1.66 -2.03 -3.67
C ILE A 190 -1.10 -2.53 -2.34
N VAL A 191 -0.90 -3.83 -2.22
CA VAL A 191 -0.37 -4.44 -1.01
C VAL A 191 0.94 -5.14 -1.33
N VAL A 192 2.02 -4.69 -0.74
CA VAL A 192 3.32 -5.37 -0.79
C VAL A 192 3.42 -6.27 0.43
N GLU A 193 3.62 -7.54 0.21
CA GLU A 193 3.73 -8.55 1.28
C GLU A 193 4.60 -9.74 0.85
N HIS A 194 5.06 -10.47 1.85
CA HIS A 194 5.74 -11.76 1.66
C HIS A 194 4.90 -12.95 2.17
N ASP A 195 3.85 -12.69 2.95
CA ASP A 195 2.88 -13.68 3.37
C ASP A 195 1.89 -13.98 2.23
N MET A 196 2.13 -15.11 1.57
CA MET A 196 1.34 -15.55 0.42
C MET A 196 -0.12 -15.88 0.78
N ASP A 197 -0.36 -16.38 1.99
CA ASP A 197 -1.71 -16.76 2.44
C ASP A 197 -2.54 -15.51 2.72
N PHE A 198 -1.93 -14.49 3.32
CA PHE A 198 -2.57 -13.20 3.48
C PHE A 198 -2.90 -12.56 2.13
N VAL A 199 -1.94 -12.54 1.20
CA VAL A 199 -2.14 -11.97 -0.14
C VAL A 199 -3.24 -12.70 -0.90
N GLU A 200 -3.31 -14.04 -0.83
CA GLU A 200 -4.37 -14.83 -1.47
C GLU A 200 -5.76 -14.47 -0.96
N ARG A 201 -5.88 -14.16 0.32
CA ARG A 201 -7.17 -13.81 0.96
C ARG A 201 -7.72 -12.46 0.54
N ILE A 202 -6.85 -11.50 0.20
CA ILE A 202 -7.25 -10.10 -0.03
C ILE A 202 -7.22 -9.68 -1.50
N SER A 203 -6.34 -10.26 -2.33
CA SER A 203 -6.05 -9.75 -3.66
C SER A 203 -6.93 -10.34 -4.75
N ASP A 204 -7.27 -9.51 -5.73
CA ASP A 204 -7.92 -9.94 -6.97
C ASP A 204 -6.89 -10.47 -7.97
N ARG A 205 -5.72 -9.82 -8.01
CA ARG A 205 -4.58 -10.18 -8.85
C ARG A 205 -3.28 -10.00 -8.08
N VAL A 206 -2.29 -10.79 -8.45
CA VAL A 206 -0.94 -10.67 -7.93
C VAL A 206 0.06 -10.39 -9.04
N THR A 207 1.07 -9.59 -8.71
CA THR A 207 2.26 -9.38 -9.52
C THR A 207 3.44 -9.93 -8.73
N VAL A 208 4.12 -10.92 -9.29
CA VAL A 208 5.36 -11.46 -8.72
C VAL A 208 6.53 -10.71 -9.32
N LEU A 209 7.30 -10.04 -8.47
CA LEU A 209 8.53 -9.35 -8.88
C LEU A 209 9.75 -10.24 -8.61
N HIS A 210 10.67 -10.25 -9.55
CA HIS A 210 11.99 -10.86 -9.42
C HIS A 210 13.03 -10.02 -10.17
N GLU A 211 14.14 -9.68 -9.51
CA GLU A 211 15.24 -8.88 -10.08
C GLU A 211 14.77 -7.58 -10.77
N GLY A 212 13.79 -6.91 -10.15
CA GLY A 212 13.24 -5.66 -10.66
C GLY A 212 12.32 -5.78 -11.87
N ARG A 213 11.89 -6.99 -12.24
CA ARG A 213 10.99 -7.29 -13.37
C ARG A 213 9.74 -7.99 -12.91
N THR A 214 8.66 -7.91 -13.70
CA THR A 214 7.51 -8.78 -13.52
C THR A 214 7.84 -10.19 -14.00
N LEU A 215 7.84 -11.14 -13.08
CA LEU A 215 8.00 -12.56 -13.37
C LEU A 215 6.66 -13.20 -13.74
N PHE A 216 5.59 -12.82 -13.02
CA PHE A 216 4.25 -13.37 -13.21
C PHE A 216 3.20 -12.32 -12.89
N GLU A 217 2.05 -12.40 -13.58
CA GLU A 217 0.85 -11.64 -13.26
C GLU A 217 -0.40 -12.49 -13.45
N GLY A 218 -1.26 -12.54 -12.43
CA GLY A 218 -2.48 -13.36 -12.47
C GLY A 218 -3.12 -13.56 -11.10
N SER A 219 -3.91 -14.63 -10.94
CA SER A 219 -4.44 -15.01 -9.63
C SER A 219 -3.36 -15.67 -8.77
N MET A 220 -3.50 -15.59 -7.44
CA MET A 220 -2.55 -16.22 -6.51
C MET A 220 -2.46 -17.73 -6.70
N ALA A 221 -3.60 -18.40 -6.96
CA ALA A 221 -3.62 -19.83 -7.24
C ALA A 221 -2.77 -20.20 -8.47
N ARG A 222 -2.80 -19.38 -9.52
CA ARG A 222 -1.95 -19.58 -10.71
C ARG A 222 -0.48 -19.27 -10.42
N ALA A 223 -0.20 -18.25 -9.63
CA ALA A 223 1.18 -17.92 -9.23
C ALA A 223 1.82 -19.08 -8.46
N ARG A 224 1.10 -19.71 -7.53
CA ARG A 224 1.58 -20.88 -6.77
C ARG A 224 1.84 -22.12 -7.65
N ALA A 225 1.18 -22.24 -8.79
CA ALA A 225 1.34 -23.34 -9.73
C ALA A 225 2.39 -23.06 -10.83
N ASP A 226 2.88 -21.82 -10.94
CA ASP A 226 3.86 -21.42 -11.93
C ASP A 226 5.26 -21.87 -11.54
N ALA A 227 5.93 -22.64 -12.42
CA ALA A 227 7.24 -23.22 -12.14
C ALA A 227 8.31 -22.15 -11.88
N ALA A 228 8.30 -21.03 -12.63
CA ALA A 228 9.29 -19.98 -12.46
C ALA A 228 9.08 -19.23 -11.12
N VAL A 229 7.82 -19.06 -10.68
CA VAL A 229 7.51 -18.49 -9.38
C VAL A 229 7.98 -19.40 -8.25
N VAL A 230 7.68 -20.71 -8.37
CA VAL A 230 8.09 -21.72 -7.37
C VAL A 230 9.62 -21.77 -7.25
N ASP A 231 10.36 -21.78 -8.37
CA ASP A 231 11.82 -21.81 -8.36
C ASP A 231 12.44 -20.59 -7.67
N VAL A 232 11.88 -19.40 -7.90
CA VAL A 232 12.34 -18.16 -7.25
C VAL A 232 12.15 -18.18 -5.74
N TYR A 233 11.07 -18.78 -5.24
CA TYR A 233 10.80 -18.87 -3.81
C TYR A 233 11.51 -20.04 -3.12
N LEU A 234 11.77 -21.14 -3.83
CA LEU A 234 12.50 -22.29 -3.30
C LEU A 234 14.02 -22.15 -3.43
N GLY A 235 14.51 -21.11 -4.11
CA GLY A 235 15.95 -20.82 -4.25
C GLY A 235 16.69 -21.87 -5.08
N ARG A 236 16.06 -22.44 -6.11
CA ARG A 236 16.67 -23.38 -7.06
C ARG A 236 17.18 -22.69 -8.30
#